data_72d9bb929680d358867bcab804dbd133
#
_entry.id   72d9bb929680d358867bcab804dbd133
#
_cell.length_a   1.000
_cell.length_b   1.000
_cell.length_c   1.000
_cell.angle_alpha   90.00
_cell.angle_beta   90.00
_cell.angle_gamma   90.00
#
_symmetry.space_group_name_H-M   'P 1'
#
loop_
_entity.id
_entity.type
_entity.pdbx_description
1 polymer ?
#
loop_
_entity_poly.entity_id
_entity_poly.type
_entity_poly.pdbx_seq_one_letter_code
_entity_poly.pdbx_strand_id
1 'polypeptide(L)'
;MSRCNTTAFLPETNSNLRYRRRLVVVVPKTTTRRRARKCQQRGGVLRRRVVPNANATEGGGHCDVDEGYVGGSAIRTPKDTTVRLGDSTITIETQKVGLQANGAVVVTEGDTVVYCTVCAGRELSADGGWVPLTVNYTERFSAAGKFSGGFKKRDGSLKEGETLKSRIVDRPIRPLIPKGFGYDTQILEWVLSYDNERTTDALAICAASAALAVSDVPLKTPVMGCRVGYIDGKFVANPTKQEMETSRMDLVMAGTKEAVLMIEGFGDFLTTEEMIAGIACGQEEIARAAREIEEWAREVGKEKIGGDMMIQTPEGIDEKVEALVGEDLKEAMLIPIKKVRGKAIGDLRQKAVDALKKDTGESDGFDSAQVEQACGRIESAALREAIRTNGRRQDGRKLTHIRPIVAECGVLPRTHGSALFTRGETQCYSVTTLGGKSDEQRVDDALEDGDDKRFMLHYFFPPSSVGECGRVGGANRREIGHGNLAERALLPIIPKSEDFPFTIKIESTVTESNGSSSMATVCGGCLALQDAGVPIKR
;
A
#
# COMPACT_ATOMS: atom_id res chain seq x y z
N MET A 1 16.48 66.40 -14.71
CA MET A 1 17.32 66.63 -13.51
C MET A 1 16.70 65.74 -12.45
N SER A 2 17.23 64.71 -11.95
CA SER A 2 18.55 64.24 -11.56
C SER A 2 18.49 62.68 -11.61
N ARG A 3 19.50 62.06 -12.17
CA ARG A 3 19.70 60.59 -12.22
C ARG A 3 20.22 60.13 -10.85
N CYS A 4 19.72 59.01 -10.35
CA CYS A 4 20.41 58.23 -9.33
C CYS A 4 20.60 56.81 -9.84
N ASN A 5 21.83 56.45 -10.18
CA ASN A 5 22.33 55.13 -10.47
C ASN A 5 22.48 54.37 -9.13
N THR A 6 21.92 53.17 -9.05
CA THR A 6 22.34 52.21 -8.01
C THR A 6 22.70 50.91 -8.72
N THR A 7 23.98 50.66 -8.81
CA THR A 7 24.61 49.40 -9.23
C THR A 7 24.34 48.31 -8.20
N ALA A 8 23.67 47.22 -8.60
CA ALA A 8 23.54 46.03 -7.81
C ALA A 8 24.80 45.17 -7.94
N PHE A 9 25.44 44.90 -6.83
CA PHE A 9 26.48 43.88 -6.69
C PHE A 9 25.82 42.51 -6.62
N LEU A 10 26.17 41.62 -7.55
CA LEU A 10 25.95 40.18 -7.46
C LEU A 10 27.12 39.58 -6.66
N PRO A 11 26.90 38.71 -5.69
CA PRO A 11 27.96 37.91 -5.13
C PRO A 11 28.17 36.66 -5.99
N GLU A 12 29.41 36.40 -6.34
CA GLU A 12 29.92 35.22 -7.02
C GLU A 12 29.64 33.96 -6.20
N THR A 13 29.13 32.96 -6.87
CA THR A 13 28.96 31.59 -6.34
C THR A 13 30.31 30.91 -6.23
N ASN A 14 30.77 30.68 -5.02
CA ASN A 14 31.94 29.85 -4.75
C ASN A 14 31.46 28.44 -4.39
N SER A 15 31.55 27.56 -5.37
CA SER A 15 31.41 26.11 -5.21
C SER A 15 32.65 25.58 -4.49
N ASN A 16 32.48 25.00 -3.31
CA ASN A 16 33.27 23.95 -2.66
C ASN A 16 33.26 24.12 -1.14
N LEU A 17 32.34 23.46 -0.49
CA LEU A 17 32.47 23.14 0.93
C LEU A 17 31.86 21.74 1.20
N ARG A 18 32.69 20.71 0.98
CA ARG A 18 32.45 19.37 1.54
C ARG A 18 32.68 19.45 3.04
N TYR A 19 31.64 19.53 3.85
CA TYR A 19 31.72 19.32 5.29
C TYR A 19 31.41 17.86 5.64
N ARG A 20 32.45 17.00 5.61
CA ARG A 20 32.46 15.80 6.44
C ARG A 20 33.11 16.13 7.78
N ARG A 21 32.33 16.44 8.79
CA ARG A 21 32.78 16.39 10.20
C ARG A 21 31.84 15.49 10.99
N ARG A 22 32.31 14.29 11.28
CA ARG A 22 31.74 13.46 12.35
C ARG A 22 32.09 14.12 13.68
N LEU A 23 31.10 14.72 14.33
CA LEU A 23 31.23 15.17 15.71
C LEU A 23 30.90 13.98 16.63
N VAL A 24 31.93 13.39 17.26
CA VAL A 24 31.76 12.47 18.38
C VAL A 24 31.70 13.33 19.63
N VAL A 25 30.51 13.52 20.20
CA VAL A 25 30.34 14.19 21.48
C VAL A 25 30.51 13.16 22.59
N VAL A 26 31.63 13.22 23.29
CA VAL A 26 31.87 12.49 24.54
C VAL A 26 31.36 13.37 25.68
N VAL A 27 30.29 12.94 26.37
CA VAL A 27 29.76 13.62 27.56
C VAL A 27 30.47 13.13 28.81
N PRO A 28 31.06 13.98 29.63
CA PRO A 28 31.73 13.55 30.88
C PRO A 28 30.71 13.26 31.99
N LYS A 29 31.05 12.29 32.83
CA LYS A 29 30.30 11.84 34.00
C LYS A 29 30.23 12.96 35.07
N THR A 30 29.01 13.26 35.53
CA THR A 30 28.83 13.93 36.82
C THR A 30 28.07 13.02 37.79
N THR A 31 28.76 12.68 38.86
CA THR A 31 28.25 11.98 40.04
C THR A 31 27.39 12.93 40.89
N THR A 32 26.15 12.57 41.16
CA THR A 32 25.39 13.13 42.28
C THR A 32 24.61 12.06 43.03
N ARG A 33 25.09 11.82 44.26
CA ARG A 33 24.34 11.09 45.30
C ARG A 33 23.13 11.90 45.73
N ARG A 34 21.92 11.28 45.81
CA ARG A 34 20.91 11.66 46.82
C ARG A 34 19.85 10.59 47.02
N ARG A 35 19.91 10.04 48.24
CA ARG A 35 18.83 9.75 49.22
C ARG A 35 17.56 9.03 48.76
N ALA A 36 17.46 7.80 49.23
CA ALA A 36 16.24 7.02 49.39
C ALA A 36 15.22 7.71 50.30
N ARG A 37 13.96 7.76 49.84
CA ARG A 37 12.80 7.89 50.74
C ARG A 37 11.91 6.66 50.59
N LYS A 38 11.71 5.98 51.70
CA LYS A 38 10.75 4.88 51.88
C LYS A 38 9.33 5.40 51.63
N CYS A 39 8.52 4.65 50.90
CA CYS A 39 7.09 4.68 50.98
C CYS A 39 6.57 3.25 51.11
N GLN A 40 5.79 3.03 52.17
CA GLN A 40 5.26 1.73 52.56
C GLN A 40 4.02 1.34 51.75
N GLN A 41 4.01 0.09 51.38
CA GLN A 41 2.96 -0.92 51.15
C GLN A 41 1.48 -0.50 51.24
N ARG A 42 0.71 -0.91 50.23
CA ARG A 42 -0.51 -1.75 50.41
C ARG A 42 -0.65 -2.69 49.22
N GLY A 43 -0.96 -3.92 49.53
CA GLY A 43 -0.80 -5.10 48.73
C GLY A 43 -1.94 -5.44 47.76
N GLY A 44 -1.63 -6.29 46.85
CA GLY A 44 -2.54 -6.94 45.90
C GLY A 44 -1.72 -7.93 45.08
N VAL A 45 -1.76 -9.19 45.50
CA VAL A 45 -1.01 -10.29 44.86
C VAL A 45 -1.76 -10.75 43.61
N LEU A 46 -1.21 -10.52 42.44
CA LEU A 46 -1.54 -11.27 41.23
C LEU A 46 -0.30 -12.04 40.79
N ARG A 47 -0.32 -13.34 41.07
CA ARG A 47 0.73 -14.29 40.61
C ARG A 47 0.60 -14.51 39.11
N ARG A 48 1.53 -13.97 38.35
CA ARG A 48 1.80 -14.46 36.99
C ARG A 48 2.79 -15.63 37.09
N ARG A 49 2.39 -16.78 36.56
CA ARG A 49 3.28 -17.92 36.33
C ARG A 49 4.29 -17.53 35.24
N VAL A 50 5.54 -17.48 35.60
CA VAL A 50 6.66 -17.50 34.68
C VAL A 50 6.93 -18.97 34.37
N VAL A 51 6.84 -19.37 33.12
CA VAL A 51 7.29 -20.68 32.65
C VAL A 51 8.80 -20.56 32.37
N PRO A 52 9.67 -21.34 33.00
CA PRO A 52 11.10 -21.31 32.70
C PRO A 52 11.35 -22.08 31.40
N ASN A 53 12.09 -21.46 30.49
CA ASN A 53 12.64 -22.12 29.31
C ASN A 53 13.76 -23.07 29.75
N ALA A 54 13.50 -24.38 29.67
CA ALA A 54 14.51 -25.40 29.92
C ALA A 54 15.13 -25.79 28.58
N ASN A 55 16.34 -25.32 28.34
CA ASN A 55 17.42 -26.06 27.66
C ASN A 55 18.64 -25.14 27.51
N ALA A 56 19.48 -25.14 28.52
CA ALA A 56 20.86 -24.69 28.40
C ALA A 56 21.75 -25.92 28.64
N THR A 57 22.39 -26.42 27.59
CA THR A 57 23.45 -27.38 27.68
C THR A 57 24.75 -26.67 28.12
N GLU A 58 25.40 -27.24 29.11
CA GLU A 58 26.65 -26.79 29.70
C GLU A 58 27.80 -26.80 28.67
N GLY A 59 28.46 -25.67 28.52
CA GLY A 59 29.72 -25.51 27.83
C GLY A 59 30.47 -24.35 28.45
N GLY A 60 31.40 -24.67 29.38
CA GLY A 60 32.13 -23.70 30.16
C GLY A 60 33.07 -22.83 29.32
N GLY A 61 32.84 -21.54 29.37
CA GLY A 61 33.75 -20.48 28.99
C GLY A 61 33.59 -19.34 29.99
N HIS A 62 34.56 -19.20 30.86
CA HIS A 62 34.64 -18.11 31.84
C HIS A 62 34.85 -16.81 31.09
N CYS A 63 33.83 -15.99 30.98
CA CYS A 63 33.96 -14.59 30.61
C CYS A 63 33.82 -13.78 31.88
N ASP A 64 34.91 -13.16 32.33
CA ASP A 64 34.90 -12.14 33.38
C ASP A 64 34.00 -10.99 32.92
N VAL A 65 32.80 -10.95 33.47
CA VAL A 65 31.86 -9.83 33.27
C VAL A 65 32.12 -8.85 34.40
N ASP A 66 32.66 -7.70 34.03
CA ASP A 66 32.84 -6.56 34.94
C ASP A 66 31.45 -6.18 35.52
N GLU A 67 31.28 -6.37 36.85
CA GLU A 67 30.05 -6.09 37.57
C GLU A 67 29.75 -4.58 37.53
N GLY A 68 28.96 -4.13 36.55
CA GLY A 68 28.49 -2.73 36.58
C GLY A 68 27.91 -2.15 35.31
N TYR A 69 27.93 -2.82 34.17
CA TYR A 69 27.36 -2.26 32.95
C TYR A 69 26.53 -3.27 32.15
N VAL A 70 25.25 -3.38 32.51
CA VAL A 70 24.25 -4.09 31.71
C VAL A 70 23.75 -3.12 30.63
N GLY A 71 24.42 -3.09 29.50
CA GLY A 71 24.04 -2.24 28.38
C GLY A 71 25.23 -1.80 27.55
N GLY A 72 25.94 -2.76 26.99
CA GLY A 72 27.04 -2.48 26.07
C GLY A 72 26.52 -1.70 24.85
N SER A 73 26.87 -0.41 24.73
CA SER A 73 26.84 0.27 23.45
C SER A 73 28.02 -0.24 22.60
N ALA A 74 27.94 -1.51 22.18
CA ALA A 74 28.80 -1.98 21.12
C ALA A 74 28.58 -1.09 19.91
N ILE A 75 29.67 -0.62 19.30
CA ILE A 75 29.59 0.06 17.99
C ILE A 75 28.93 -0.92 17.05
N ARG A 76 27.70 -0.60 16.63
CA ARG A 76 26.93 -1.47 15.74
C ARG A 76 27.48 -1.34 14.33
N THR A 77 27.99 -2.43 13.79
CA THR A 77 28.43 -2.50 12.40
C THR A 77 27.23 -2.89 11.54
N PRO A 78 26.81 -2.06 10.59
CA PRO A 78 25.73 -2.43 9.70
C PRO A 78 26.11 -3.61 8.82
N LYS A 79 25.11 -4.38 8.42
CA LYS A 79 25.20 -5.32 7.31
C LYS A 79 24.50 -4.65 6.14
N ASP A 80 25.20 -4.44 5.06
CA ASP A 80 24.72 -3.69 3.91
C ASP A 80 24.83 -4.49 2.62
N THR A 81 24.06 -4.08 1.64
CA THR A 81 24.14 -4.51 0.25
C THR A 81 23.83 -3.33 -0.66
N THR A 82 24.26 -3.45 -1.89
CA THR A 82 24.04 -2.45 -2.94
C THR A 82 23.35 -3.11 -4.11
N VAL A 83 22.22 -2.55 -4.52
CA VAL A 83 21.40 -3.05 -5.61
C VAL A 83 21.30 -1.96 -6.67
N ARG A 84 21.45 -2.32 -7.94
CA ARG A 84 21.21 -1.39 -9.05
C ARG A 84 19.73 -1.39 -9.44
N LEU A 85 19.20 -0.22 -9.79
CA LEU A 85 17.86 -0.07 -10.35
C LEU A 85 17.89 1.01 -11.45
N GLY A 86 17.76 0.59 -12.72
CA GLY A 86 18.05 1.46 -13.84
C GLY A 86 19.49 1.97 -13.80
N ASP A 87 19.66 3.28 -13.89
CA ASP A 87 20.97 3.96 -13.78
C ASP A 87 21.32 4.35 -12.34
N SER A 88 20.45 4.11 -11.36
CA SER A 88 20.70 4.42 -9.96
C SER A 88 21.18 3.22 -9.16
N THR A 89 21.73 3.50 -7.99
CA THR A 89 22.23 2.52 -7.04
C THR A 89 21.55 2.74 -5.70
N ILE A 90 20.94 1.69 -5.18
CA ILE A 90 20.27 1.68 -3.88
C ILE A 90 21.16 0.94 -2.90
N THR A 91 21.48 1.57 -1.76
CA THR A 91 22.20 0.92 -0.64
C THR A 91 21.19 0.59 0.46
N ILE A 92 21.22 -0.64 0.94
CA ILE A 92 20.32 -1.16 1.98
C ILE A 92 21.15 -1.61 3.16
N GLU A 93 20.93 -1.00 4.34
CA GLU A 93 21.62 -1.31 5.59
C GLU A 93 20.65 -1.91 6.61
N THR A 94 21.09 -2.94 7.35
CA THR A 94 20.36 -3.52 8.49
C THR A 94 21.25 -3.65 9.72
N GLN A 95 20.71 -4.07 10.86
CA GLN A 95 21.42 -4.33 12.13
C GLN A 95 22.10 -3.13 12.79
N LYS A 96 21.78 -1.90 12.39
CA LYS A 96 22.31 -0.65 12.95
C LYS A 96 21.26 0.14 13.73
N VAL A 97 20.08 0.24 13.18
CA VAL A 97 18.96 1.05 13.71
C VAL A 97 17.75 0.15 13.91
N GLY A 98 16.92 0.43 14.92
CA GLY A 98 15.62 -0.22 15.08
C GLY A 98 15.67 -1.69 15.50
N LEU A 99 16.68 -2.12 16.26
CA LEU A 99 16.92 -3.53 16.60
C LEU A 99 15.82 -4.21 17.45
N GLN A 100 14.85 -3.45 17.96
CA GLN A 100 13.70 -4.00 18.69
C GLN A 100 12.59 -4.47 17.75
N ALA A 101 12.59 -4.01 16.49
CA ALA A 101 11.67 -4.47 15.46
C ALA A 101 12.03 -5.89 14.99
N ASN A 102 11.05 -6.61 14.45
CA ASN A 102 11.30 -7.91 13.83
C ASN A 102 12.25 -7.77 12.64
N GLY A 103 12.09 -6.73 11.82
CA GLY A 103 13.02 -6.32 10.77
C GLY A 103 13.13 -4.80 10.71
N ALA A 104 14.33 -4.29 10.43
CA ALA A 104 14.57 -2.86 10.23
C ALA A 104 15.68 -2.64 9.20
N VAL A 105 15.44 -1.74 8.26
CA VAL A 105 16.39 -1.34 7.23
C VAL A 105 16.43 0.16 7.06
N VAL A 106 17.58 0.67 6.62
CA VAL A 106 17.74 2.01 6.08
C VAL A 106 18.11 1.88 4.61
N VAL A 107 17.33 2.46 3.74
CA VAL A 107 17.51 2.38 2.29
C VAL A 107 17.87 3.76 1.77
N THR A 108 18.96 3.84 1.03
CA THR A 108 19.51 5.11 0.52
C THR A 108 19.67 5.05 -0.99
N GLU A 109 19.14 6.06 -1.67
CA GLU A 109 19.34 6.33 -3.10
C GLU A 109 19.74 7.78 -3.26
N GLY A 110 20.95 8.07 -3.75
CA GLY A 110 21.50 9.43 -3.71
C GLY A 110 21.57 9.98 -2.29
N ASP A 111 20.95 11.14 -2.04
CA ASP A 111 20.78 11.70 -0.70
C ASP A 111 19.36 11.45 -0.13
N THR A 112 18.51 10.71 -0.84
CA THR A 112 17.21 10.25 -0.34
C THR A 112 17.37 9.04 0.57
N VAL A 113 16.79 9.10 1.78
CA VAL A 113 16.89 8.05 2.81
C VAL A 113 15.50 7.68 3.32
N VAL A 114 15.18 6.39 3.19
CA VAL A 114 13.95 5.78 3.74
C VAL A 114 14.32 4.81 4.85
N TYR A 115 13.75 5.03 6.03
CA TYR A 115 13.84 4.09 7.16
C TYR A 115 12.56 3.26 7.21
N CYS A 116 12.68 1.94 7.20
CA CYS A 116 11.56 1.01 7.25
C CYS A 116 11.72 0.01 8.40
N THR A 117 10.62 -0.25 9.11
CA THR A 117 10.52 -1.27 10.14
C THR A 117 9.34 -2.20 9.91
N VAL A 118 9.51 -3.46 10.31
CA VAL A 118 8.48 -4.49 10.33
C VAL A 118 8.36 -5.02 11.75
N CYS A 119 7.13 -5.03 12.26
CA CYS A 119 6.81 -5.65 13.55
C CYS A 119 5.62 -6.60 13.38
N ALA A 120 5.70 -7.78 14.01
CA ALA A 120 4.58 -8.70 14.13
C ALA A 120 4.11 -8.78 15.59
N GLY A 121 2.80 -8.91 15.79
CA GLY A 121 2.19 -9.16 17.09
C GLY A 121 2.63 -10.49 17.69
N ARG A 122 2.39 -10.66 18.98
CA ARG A 122 2.75 -11.90 19.70
C ARG A 122 1.56 -12.87 19.83
N GLU A 123 0.37 -12.41 19.51
CA GLU A 123 -0.87 -13.17 19.61
C GLU A 123 -1.56 -13.19 18.25
N LEU A 124 -2.25 -14.27 17.96
CA LEU A 124 -3.07 -14.39 16.76
C LEU A 124 -4.23 -13.38 16.84
N SER A 125 -4.37 -12.55 15.83
CA SER A 125 -5.44 -11.53 15.72
C SER A 125 -6.46 -11.86 14.64
N ALA A 126 -6.16 -12.82 13.78
CA ALA A 126 -7.02 -13.27 12.70
C ALA A 126 -7.06 -14.80 12.61
N ASP A 127 -8.11 -15.31 12.01
CA ASP A 127 -8.39 -16.75 11.84
C ASP A 127 -7.60 -17.43 10.69
N GLY A 128 -6.64 -16.71 10.09
CA GLY A 128 -5.84 -17.19 8.96
C GLY A 128 -6.49 -17.02 7.58
N GLY A 129 -7.75 -16.61 7.51
CA GLY A 129 -8.45 -16.27 6.25
C GLY A 129 -8.05 -14.92 5.68
N TRP A 130 -7.59 -14.01 6.53
CA TRP A 130 -7.13 -12.67 6.20
C TRP A 130 -5.73 -12.44 6.78
N VAL A 131 -4.88 -11.75 6.03
CA VAL A 131 -3.57 -11.30 6.51
C VAL A 131 -3.72 -9.92 7.19
N PRO A 132 -3.54 -9.83 8.51
CA PRO A 132 -3.71 -8.57 9.24
C PRO A 132 -2.47 -7.67 9.07
N LEU A 133 -2.28 -7.16 7.86
CA LEU A 133 -1.18 -6.29 7.49
C LEU A 133 -1.62 -4.83 7.48
N THR A 134 -0.85 -3.98 8.14
CA THR A 134 -0.98 -2.51 8.09
C THR A 134 0.31 -1.89 7.60
N VAL A 135 0.24 -1.13 6.51
CA VAL A 135 1.37 -0.37 5.97
C VAL A 135 1.10 1.12 6.20
N ASN A 136 2.07 1.82 6.77
CA ASN A 136 2.05 3.28 6.95
C ASN A 136 3.35 3.86 6.39
N TYR A 137 3.23 4.65 5.36
CA TYR A 137 4.29 5.44 4.77
C TYR A 137 4.10 6.91 5.17
N THR A 138 5.14 7.58 5.59
CA THR A 138 5.10 8.96 6.08
C THR A 138 6.28 9.77 5.58
N GLU A 139 6.00 10.98 5.12
CA GLU A 139 6.98 11.96 4.66
C GLU A 139 7.18 13.04 5.71
N ARG A 140 8.43 13.20 6.16
CA ARG A 140 8.79 14.23 7.13
C ARG A 140 9.09 15.54 6.42
N PHE A 141 8.52 16.65 6.85
CA PHE A 141 8.90 17.99 6.37
C PHE A 141 10.38 18.27 6.54
N SER A 142 10.96 17.77 7.64
CA SER A 142 12.39 17.86 7.91
C SER A 142 13.27 17.14 6.89
N ALA A 143 12.75 16.13 6.17
CA ALA A 143 13.48 15.41 5.13
C ALA A 143 13.84 16.33 3.95
N ALA A 144 13.00 17.30 3.65
CA ALA A 144 13.22 18.33 2.63
C ALA A 144 13.71 19.67 3.23
N GLY A 145 14.13 19.70 4.50
CA GLY A 145 14.58 20.92 5.18
C GLY A 145 13.45 21.93 5.47
N LYS A 146 12.20 21.51 5.44
CA LYS A 146 11.02 22.35 5.64
C LYS A 146 10.45 22.25 7.06
N PHE A 147 9.69 23.25 7.46
CA PHE A 147 8.84 23.19 8.65
C PHE A 147 7.43 22.72 8.28
N SER A 148 6.85 21.84 9.09
CA SER A 148 5.44 21.50 8.95
C SER A 148 4.54 22.72 9.12
N GLY A 149 3.44 22.78 8.35
CA GLY A 149 2.42 23.80 8.43
C GLY A 149 1.70 23.81 9.79
N GLY A 150 0.66 24.61 9.91
CA GLY A 150 -0.20 24.67 11.08
C GLY A 150 0.43 25.32 12.32
N PHE A 151 -0.42 25.54 13.34
CA PHE A 151 -0.03 26.26 14.56
C PHE A 151 1.00 25.49 15.42
N LYS A 152 0.84 24.18 15.55
CA LYS A 152 1.71 23.35 16.41
C LYS A 152 3.06 23.01 15.77
N LYS A 153 3.28 23.30 14.50
CA LYS A 153 4.51 22.96 13.75
C LYS A 153 4.90 21.47 13.90
N ARG A 154 3.91 20.61 13.94
CA ARG A 154 4.06 19.16 14.05
C ARG A 154 3.43 18.50 12.83
N ASP A 155 4.10 17.48 12.31
CA ASP A 155 3.54 16.63 11.26
C ASP A 155 2.20 16.06 11.74
N GLY A 156 1.17 16.21 10.90
CA GLY A 156 -0.22 15.93 11.25
C GLY A 156 -0.66 14.51 10.94
N SER A 157 -1.94 14.37 10.55
CA SER A 157 -2.50 13.12 10.02
C SER A 157 -1.92 12.80 8.65
N LEU A 158 -2.01 11.51 8.26
CA LEU A 158 -1.60 11.04 6.93
C LEU A 158 -2.29 11.86 5.81
N LYS A 159 -1.51 12.31 4.87
CA LYS A 159 -1.95 13.00 3.65
C LYS A 159 -2.44 12.01 2.61
N GLU A 160 -3.15 12.50 1.58
CA GLU A 160 -3.61 11.64 0.48
C GLU A 160 -2.45 10.95 -0.24
N GLY A 161 -1.36 11.69 -0.56
CA GLY A 161 -0.15 11.15 -1.17
C GLY A 161 0.49 10.04 -0.34
N GLU A 162 0.62 10.23 0.98
CA GLU A 162 1.14 9.20 1.90
C GLU A 162 0.23 7.97 1.97
N THR A 163 -1.08 8.17 1.92
CA THR A 163 -2.07 7.08 1.86
C THR A 163 -1.95 6.30 0.56
N LEU A 164 -1.75 6.96 -0.58
CA LEU A 164 -1.55 6.33 -1.88
C LEU A 164 -0.25 5.52 -1.90
N LYS A 165 0.86 6.08 -1.42
CA LYS A 165 2.14 5.38 -1.32
C LYS A 165 2.06 4.17 -0.37
N SER A 166 1.38 4.30 0.79
CA SER A 166 1.09 3.16 1.67
C SER A 166 0.36 2.02 0.94
N ARG A 167 -0.57 2.35 0.02
CA ARG A 167 -1.30 1.35 -0.79
C ARG A 167 -0.43 0.72 -1.87
N ILE A 168 0.46 1.49 -2.49
CA ILE A 168 1.41 0.99 -3.49
C ILE A 168 2.35 -0.05 -2.87
N VAL A 169 2.76 0.15 -1.61
CA VAL A 169 3.58 -0.81 -0.85
C VAL A 169 2.77 -2.03 -0.39
N ASP A 170 1.55 -1.83 0.16
CA ASP A 170 0.70 -2.93 0.66
C ASP A 170 0.32 -3.93 -0.43
N ARG A 171 -0.11 -3.45 -1.60
CA ARG A 171 -0.69 -4.27 -2.67
C ARG A 171 0.22 -5.41 -3.18
N PRO A 172 1.50 -5.20 -3.45
CA PRO A 172 2.38 -6.28 -3.91
C PRO A 172 2.88 -7.19 -2.78
N ILE A 173 2.93 -6.71 -1.53
CA ILE A 173 3.45 -7.47 -0.39
C ILE A 173 2.41 -8.43 0.18
N ARG A 174 1.18 -7.97 0.37
CA ARG A 174 0.09 -8.73 1.00
C ARG A 174 -0.12 -10.15 0.41
N PRO A 175 -0.15 -10.38 -0.91
CA PRO A 175 -0.35 -11.71 -1.48
C PRO A 175 0.83 -12.66 -1.26
N LEU A 176 1.99 -12.14 -0.87
CA LEU A 176 3.19 -12.93 -0.63
C LEU A 176 3.37 -13.36 0.81
N ILE A 177 2.63 -12.77 1.76
CA ILE A 177 2.54 -13.31 3.11
C ILE A 177 1.70 -14.60 3.03
N PRO A 178 2.20 -15.74 3.53
CA PRO A 178 1.49 -17.00 3.44
C PRO A 178 0.12 -16.95 4.13
N LYS A 179 -0.85 -17.62 3.53
CA LYS A 179 -2.14 -17.88 4.21
C LYS A 179 -1.87 -18.67 5.50
N GLY A 180 -2.62 -18.38 6.54
CA GLY A 180 -2.40 -18.96 7.86
C GLY A 180 -1.52 -18.11 8.78
N PHE A 181 -0.81 -17.09 8.28
CA PHE A 181 -0.12 -16.12 9.12
C PHE A 181 -1.12 -15.08 9.65
N GLY A 182 -1.64 -15.33 10.85
CA GLY A 182 -2.73 -14.55 11.47
C GLY A 182 -2.27 -13.52 12.49
N TYR A 183 -0.99 -13.17 12.54
CA TYR A 183 -0.45 -12.18 13.48
C TYR A 183 -0.55 -10.77 12.91
N ASP A 184 -0.99 -9.80 13.75
CA ASP A 184 -0.96 -8.39 13.38
C ASP A 184 0.43 -7.99 12.92
N THR A 185 0.54 -7.53 11.69
CA THR A 185 1.81 -7.13 11.09
C THR A 185 1.76 -5.67 10.68
N GLN A 186 2.75 -4.91 11.12
CA GLN A 186 2.85 -3.50 10.82
C GLN A 186 4.17 -3.19 10.12
N ILE A 187 4.07 -2.52 8.97
CA ILE A 187 5.20 -1.93 8.25
C ILE A 187 5.09 -0.41 8.43
N LEU A 188 6.16 0.19 8.97
CA LEU A 188 6.27 1.63 9.13
C LEU A 188 7.45 2.14 8.33
N GLU A 189 7.19 3.13 7.48
CA GLU A 189 8.18 3.78 6.63
C GLU A 189 8.21 5.28 6.88
N TRP A 190 9.41 5.82 6.97
CA TRP A 190 9.64 7.25 7.08
C TRP A 190 10.70 7.70 6.08
N VAL A 191 10.37 8.71 5.29
CA VAL A 191 11.37 9.45 4.53
C VAL A 191 12.07 10.40 5.47
N LEU A 192 13.38 10.19 5.69
CA LEU A 192 14.20 10.94 6.64
C LEU A 192 15.11 11.98 5.97
N SER A 193 15.39 11.80 4.67
CA SER A 193 16.13 12.74 3.82
C SER A 193 15.59 12.64 2.39
N TYR A 194 15.56 13.73 1.65
CA TYR A 194 15.04 13.78 0.29
C TYR A 194 15.80 14.78 -0.57
N ASP A 195 16.36 14.34 -1.67
CA ASP A 195 17.16 15.13 -2.62
C ASP A 195 16.36 15.73 -3.77
N ASN A 196 15.08 15.36 -3.89
CA ASN A 196 14.19 15.78 -4.96
C ASN A 196 14.60 15.29 -6.38
N GLU A 197 15.51 14.33 -6.50
CA GLU A 197 15.89 13.80 -7.80
C GLU A 197 14.89 12.77 -8.33
N ARG A 198 14.42 11.85 -7.47
CA ARG A 198 13.45 10.80 -7.82
C ARG A 198 12.30 10.77 -6.85
N THR A 199 11.19 10.17 -7.28
CA THR A 199 10.07 9.92 -6.36
C THR A 199 10.37 8.72 -5.47
N THR A 200 9.78 8.71 -4.29
CA THR A 200 10.05 7.68 -3.27
C THR A 200 9.24 6.40 -3.41
N ASP A 201 8.33 6.31 -4.39
CA ASP A 201 7.39 5.17 -4.54
C ASP A 201 8.10 3.81 -4.71
N ALA A 202 9.01 3.73 -5.67
CA ALA A 202 9.78 2.52 -5.93
C ALA A 202 10.69 2.17 -4.75
N LEU A 203 11.35 3.20 -4.17
CA LEU A 203 12.25 3.05 -3.04
C LEU A 203 11.53 2.52 -1.79
N ALA A 204 10.29 3.00 -1.52
CA ALA A 204 9.46 2.52 -0.41
C ALA A 204 9.11 1.03 -0.58
N ILE A 205 8.70 0.59 -1.77
CA ILE A 205 8.45 -0.84 -2.03
C ILE A 205 9.71 -1.67 -1.74
N CYS A 206 10.87 -1.21 -2.18
CA CYS A 206 12.15 -1.87 -1.94
C CYS A 206 12.49 -1.92 -0.45
N ALA A 207 12.24 -0.84 0.30
CA ALA A 207 12.50 -0.75 1.74
C ALA A 207 11.62 -1.71 2.54
N ALA A 208 10.30 -1.73 2.28
CA ALA A 208 9.38 -2.64 2.94
C ALA A 208 9.72 -4.11 2.66
N SER A 209 10.05 -4.43 1.42
CA SER A 209 10.44 -5.78 1.02
C SER A 209 11.74 -6.22 1.68
N ALA A 210 12.76 -5.38 1.70
CA ALA A 210 14.04 -5.66 2.36
C ALA A 210 13.86 -5.84 3.88
N ALA A 211 13.05 -5.00 4.54
CA ALA A 211 12.74 -5.11 5.96
C ALA A 211 12.02 -6.44 6.29
N LEU A 212 11.07 -6.84 5.46
CA LEU A 212 10.42 -8.15 5.56
C LEU A 212 11.40 -9.29 5.30
N ALA A 213 12.24 -9.17 4.29
CA ALA A 213 13.19 -10.21 3.91
C ALA A 213 14.16 -10.53 5.06
N VAL A 214 14.64 -9.52 5.80
CA VAL A 214 15.55 -9.71 6.95
C VAL A 214 14.82 -10.00 8.27
N SER A 215 13.49 -9.82 8.35
CA SER A 215 12.67 -10.13 9.53
C SER A 215 12.38 -11.63 9.66
N ASP A 216 11.78 -12.03 10.77
CA ASP A 216 11.20 -13.35 10.99
C ASP A 216 9.76 -13.50 10.44
N VAL A 217 9.15 -12.42 9.97
CA VAL A 217 7.83 -12.48 9.30
C VAL A 217 7.96 -13.26 7.99
N PRO A 218 7.10 -14.27 7.75
CA PRO A 218 7.20 -15.08 6.56
C PRO A 218 6.83 -14.29 5.30
N LEU A 219 7.69 -14.36 4.30
CA LEU A 219 7.51 -13.78 2.97
C LEU A 219 7.93 -14.83 1.94
N LYS A 220 7.08 -15.14 0.96
CA LYS A 220 7.38 -16.18 -0.05
C LYS A 220 8.62 -15.87 -0.88
N THR A 221 8.78 -14.61 -1.27
CA THR A 221 9.91 -14.11 -2.05
C THR A 221 9.97 -12.59 -1.93
N PRO A 222 11.14 -11.95 -2.03
CA PRO A 222 11.25 -10.49 -2.05
C PRO A 222 10.53 -9.86 -3.25
N VAL A 223 10.09 -8.63 -3.04
CA VAL A 223 9.44 -7.75 -4.03
C VAL A 223 10.32 -6.54 -4.25
N MET A 224 10.51 -6.14 -5.48
CA MET A 224 11.17 -4.87 -5.78
C MET A 224 10.23 -3.94 -6.53
N GLY A 225 10.40 -2.65 -6.31
CA GLY A 225 9.70 -1.58 -7.02
C GLY A 225 10.57 -1.01 -8.12
N CYS A 226 9.94 -0.56 -9.21
CA CYS A 226 10.60 0.17 -10.28
C CYS A 226 9.62 1.17 -10.89
N ARG A 227 10.08 2.40 -11.17
CA ARG A 227 9.34 3.35 -12.00
C ARG A 227 9.83 3.27 -13.43
N VAL A 228 8.94 3.37 -14.41
CA VAL A 228 9.28 3.32 -15.83
C VAL A 228 8.70 4.53 -16.53
N GLY A 229 9.55 5.25 -17.26
CA GLY A 229 9.18 6.32 -18.17
C GLY A 229 9.33 5.93 -19.64
N TYR A 230 8.65 6.64 -20.53
CA TYR A 230 8.85 6.57 -21.98
C TYR A 230 9.26 7.94 -22.51
N ILE A 231 10.57 8.11 -22.74
CA ILE A 231 11.24 9.38 -22.95
C ILE A 231 12.02 9.30 -24.27
N ASP A 232 11.80 10.22 -25.18
CA ASP A 232 12.46 10.27 -26.49
C ASP A 232 12.44 8.94 -27.26
N GLY A 233 11.31 8.22 -27.18
CA GLY A 233 11.13 6.94 -27.86
C GLY A 233 11.83 5.75 -27.20
N LYS A 234 12.30 5.90 -25.94
CA LYS A 234 12.97 4.84 -25.18
C LYS A 234 12.30 4.62 -23.83
N PHE A 235 12.28 3.38 -23.39
CA PHE A 235 11.87 3.05 -22.02
C PHE A 235 13.05 3.24 -21.08
N VAL A 236 12.84 3.99 -20.00
CA VAL A 236 13.84 4.29 -18.97
C VAL A 236 13.33 3.76 -17.65
N ALA A 237 14.12 2.88 -17.03
CA ALA A 237 13.85 2.36 -15.70
C ALA A 237 14.40 3.31 -14.63
N ASN A 238 13.59 3.60 -13.63
CA ASN A 238 13.88 4.48 -12.50
C ASN A 238 14.35 5.91 -12.92
N PRO A 239 13.62 6.58 -13.85
CA PRO A 239 13.97 7.90 -14.32
C PRO A 239 13.94 8.94 -13.20
N THR A 240 14.70 10.02 -13.39
CA THR A 240 14.63 11.22 -12.54
C THR A 240 13.31 11.98 -12.77
N LYS A 241 12.96 12.87 -11.83
CA LYS A 241 11.78 13.74 -11.97
C LYS A 241 11.91 14.66 -13.18
N GLN A 242 13.11 15.16 -13.45
CA GLN A 242 13.37 16.00 -14.62
C GLN A 242 13.14 15.25 -15.94
N GLU A 243 13.59 14.00 -16.04
CA GLU A 243 13.33 13.16 -17.22
C GLU A 243 11.84 12.85 -17.37
N MET A 244 11.12 12.69 -16.25
CA MET A 244 9.68 12.44 -16.26
C MET A 244 8.84 13.60 -16.78
N GLU A 245 9.33 14.83 -16.80
CA GLU A 245 8.60 16.00 -17.35
C GLU A 245 8.26 15.84 -18.83
N THR A 246 9.08 15.11 -19.59
CA THR A 246 8.88 14.84 -21.02
C THR A 246 8.35 13.44 -21.30
N SER A 247 8.13 12.65 -20.27
CA SER A 247 7.73 11.26 -20.41
C SER A 247 6.25 11.11 -20.80
N ARG A 248 5.98 10.27 -21.79
CA ARG A 248 4.62 9.85 -22.19
C ARG A 248 4.08 8.68 -21.36
N MET A 249 4.89 8.08 -20.50
CA MET A 249 4.53 6.98 -19.60
C MET A 249 4.98 7.32 -18.19
N ASP A 250 4.11 7.10 -17.24
CA ASP A 250 4.46 7.10 -15.82
C ASP A 250 3.92 5.82 -15.18
N LEU A 251 4.80 4.87 -14.95
CA LEU A 251 4.42 3.55 -14.52
C LEU A 251 5.23 3.14 -13.30
N VAL A 252 4.59 3.05 -12.13
CA VAL A 252 5.17 2.45 -10.94
C VAL A 252 4.79 0.97 -10.91
N MET A 253 5.78 0.12 -10.89
CA MET A 253 5.64 -1.33 -10.91
C MET A 253 6.21 -1.95 -9.65
N ALA A 254 5.64 -3.08 -9.26
CA ALA A 254 6.22 -3.97 -8.27
C ALA A 254 6.06 -5.42 -8.69
N GLY A 255 7.08 -6.22 -8.44
CA GLY A 255 7.10 -7.61 -8.83
C GLY A 255 8.16 -8.41 -8.08
N THR A 256 8.13 -9.70 -8.34
CA THR A 256 9.14 -10.67 -7.89
C THR A 256 10.12 -10.95 -9.01
N LYS A 257 11.10 -11.82 -8.76
CA LYS A 257 12.00 -12.31 -9.80
C LYS A 257 11.28 -13.05 -10.95
N GLU A 258 10.00 -13.43 -10.77
CA GLU A 258 9.25 -14.28 -11.71
C GLU A 258 8.03 -13.57 -12.32
N ALA A 259 7.42 -12.62 -11.60
CA ALA A 259 6.15 -12.07 -12.01
C ALA A 259 5.92 -10.62 -11.54
N VAL A 260 5.19 -9.87 -12.36
CA VAL A 260 4.62 -8.57 -11.98
C VAL A 260 3.46 -8.81 -11.01
N LEU A 261 3.44 -8.08 -9.91
CA LEU A 261 2.40 -8.17 -8.87
C LEU A 261 1.50 -6.93 -8.83
N MET A 262 2.05 -5.76 -9.15
CA MET A 262 1.34 -4.50 -9.09
C MET A 262 1.83 -3.57 -10.18
N ILE A 263 0.88 -2.87 -10.79
CA ILE A 263 1.11 -1.77 -11.73
C ILE A 263 0.21 -0.62 -11.30
N GLU A 264 0.77 0.57 -11.22
CA GLU A 264 0.08 1.82 -10.96
C GLU A 264 0.67 2.90 -11.87
N GLY A 265 -0.13 3.51 -12.73
CA GLY A 265 0.41 4.52 -13.63
C GLY A 265 -0.59 5.00 -14.67
N PHE A 266 -0.11 5.75 -15.63
CA PHE A 266 -0.85 6.17 -16.82
C PHE A 266 0.08 6.22 -18.03
N GLY A 267 -0.53 6.31 -19.24
CA GLY A 267 0.16 6.56 -20.49
C GLY A 267 -0.60 7.60 -21.31
N ASP A 268 0.12 8.54 -21.91
CA ASP A 268 -0.44 9.54 -22.82
C ASP A 268 -0.68 8.91 -24.20
N PHE A 269 -1.85 8.29 -24.37
CA PHE A 269 -2.30 7.63 -25.60
C PHE A 269 -1.27 6.65 -26.22
N LEU A 270 -0.60 5.86 -25.37
CA LEU A 270 0.31 4.81 -25.79
C LEU A 270 -0.44 3.61 -26.35
N THR A 271 0.18 2.92 -27.31
CA THR A 271 -0.35 1.66 -27.85
C THR A 271 -0.21 0.52 -26.83
N THR A 272 -0.92 -0.57 -27.05
CA THR A 272 -0.81 -1.78 -26.22
C THR A 272 0.62 -2.35 -26.26
N GLU A 273 1.26 -2.30 -27.44
CA GLU A 273 2.62 -2.79 -27.65
C GLU A 273 3.64 -1.94 -26.88
N GLU A 274 3.49 -0.61 -26.89
CA GLU A 274 4.34 0.30 -26.09
C GLU A 274 4.15 0.05 -24.59
N MET A 275 2.92 -0.14 -24.13
CA MET A 275 2.64 -0.46 -22.73
C MET A 275 3.28 -1.80 -22.31
N ILE A 276 3.16 -2.84 -23.13
CA ILE A 276 3.77 -4.15 -22.85
C ILE A 276 5.30 -4.05 -22.81
N ALA A 277 5.90 -3.29 -23.72
CA ALA A 277 7.35 -3.10 -23.75
C ALA A 277 7.86 -2.33 -22.51
N GLY A 278 7.13 -1.32 -22.06
CA GLY A 278 7.43 -0.61 -20.80
C GLY A 278 7.34 -1.51 -19.58
N ILE A 279 6.31 -2.36 -19.51
CA ILE A 279 6.15 -3.36 -18.43
C ILE A 279 7.32 -4.36 -18.46
N ALA A 280 7.74 -4.84 -19.63
CA ALA A 280 8.87 -5.75 -19.78
C ALA A 280 10.19 -5.13 -19.30
N CYS A 281 10.45 -3.87 -19.65
CA CYS A 281 11.61 -3.10 -19.19
C CYS A 281 11.66 -3.03 -17.65
N GLY A 282 10.55 -2.65 -17.00
CA GLY A 282 10.50 -2.58 -15.55
C GLY A 282 10.63 -3.94 -14.87
N GLN A 283 10.04 -5.00 -15.44
CA GLN A 283 10.12 -6.35 -14.87
C GLN A 283 11.55 -6.93 -14.94
N GLU A 284 12.31 -6.62 -15.93
CA GLU A 284 13.71 -7.05 -16.04
C GLU A 284 14.56 -6.50 -14.90
N GLU A 285 14.44 -5.20 -14.61
CA GLU A 285 15.12 -4.55 -13.50
C GLU A 285 14.66 -5.09 -12.13
N ILE A 286 13.35 -5.24 -11.95
CA ILE A 286 12.74 -5.82 -10.73
C ILE A 286 13.27 -7.23 -10.50
N ALA A 287 13.30 -8.07 -11.53
CA ALA A 287 13.73 -9.46 -11.40
C ALA A 287 15.20 -9.59 -11.01
N ARG A 288 16.06 -8.71 -11.51
CA ARG A 288 17.47 -8.66 -11.15
C ARG A 288 17.63 -8.23 -9.69
N ALA A 289 17.05 -7.09 -9.33
CA ALA A 289 17.14 -6.54 -7.98
C ALA A 289 16.55 -7.48 -6.91
N ALA A 290 15.44 -8.18 -7.21
CA ALA A 290 14.83 -9.15 -6.31
C ALA A 290 15.74 -10.35 -6.01
N ARG A 291 16.53 -10.82 -6.98
CA ARG A 291 17.52 -11.88 -6.76
C ARG A 291 18.64 -11.42 -5.81
N GLU A 292 19.18 -10.22 -6.04
CA GLU A 292 20.25 -9.65 -5.20
C GLU A 292 19.80 -9.50 -3.74
N ILE A 293 18.56 -9.03 -3.51
CA ILE A 293 18.00 -8.95 -2.16
C ILE A 293 17.72 -10.32 -1.54
N GLU A 294 17.27 -11.29 -2.32
CA GLU A 294 17.04 -12.66 -1.82
C GLU A 294 18.34 -13.31 -1.35
N GLU A 295 19.44 -13.13 -2.08
CA GLU A 295 20.76 -13.63 -1.73
C GLU A 295 21.29 -12.96 -0.45
N TRP A 296 21.25 -11.63 -0.40
CA TRP A 296 21.66 -10.89 0.80
C TRP A 296 20.84 -11.25 2.05
N ALA A 297 19.52 -11.39 1.90
CA ALA A 297 18.64 -11.71 3.01
C ALA A 297 18.87 -13.13 3.58
N ARG A 298 19.40 -14.09 2.78
CA ARG A 298 19.81 -15.40 3.27
C ARG A 298 21.00 -15.33 4.21
N GLU A 299 21.90 -14.34 4.04
CA GLU A 299 23.08 -14.18 4.86
C GLU A 299 22.81 -13.43 6.17
N VAL A 300 21.94 -12.42 6.12
CA VAL A 300 21.75 -11.47 7.23
C VAL A 300 20.40 -11.57 7.92
N GLY A 301 19.45 -12.26 7.30
CA GLY A 301 18.06 -12.37 7.76
C GLY A 301 17.88 -13.32 8.94
N LYS A 302 16.72 -13.20 9.57
CA LYS A 302 16.27 -14.09 10.64
C LYS A 302 15.57 -15.31 10.06
N GLU A 303 15.52 -16.41 10.82
CA GLU A 303 14.69 -17.56 10.52
C GLU A 303 13.20 -17.14 10.50
N LYS A 304 12.47 -17.61 9.50
CA LYS A 304 11.07 -17.24 9.30
C LYS A 304 10.14 -18.01 10.23
N ILE A 305 9.15 -17.32 10.77
CA ILE A 305 8.04 -17.93 11.49
C ILE A 305 7.34 -18.94 10.57
N GLY A 306 7.18 -20.17 11.07
CA GLY A 306 6.59 -21.27 10.30
C GLY A 306 6.10 -22.40 11.21
N GLY A 307 5.77 -23.56 10.64
CA GLY A 307 5.34 -24.74 11.38
C GLY A 307 4.11 -24.50 12.25
N ASP A 308 4.21 -24.85 13.53
CA ASP A 308 3.10 -24.78 14.51
C ASP A 308 2.61 -23.35 14.81
N MET A 309 3.37 -22.34 14.42
CA MET A 309 2.97 -20.93 14.55
C MET A 309 2.08 -20.45 13.41
N MET A 310 1.84 -21.28 12.40
CA MET A 310 0.93 -21.00 11.29
C MET A 310 -0.41 -21.70 11.53
N ILE A 311 -1.51 -20.98 11.30
CA ILE A 311 -2.84 -21.59 11.31
C ILE A 311 -2.92 -22.59 10.15
N GLN A 312 -3.05 -23.86 10.51
CA GLN A 312 -3.16 -24.95 9.54
C GLN A 312 -4.61 -25.17 9.13
N THR A 313 -4.83 -25.54 7.87
CA THR A 313 -6.14 -26.04 7.45
C THR A 313 -6.32 -27.44 8.02
N PRO A 314 -7.39 -27.71 8.79
CA PRO A 314 -7.63 -29.03 9.35
C PRO A 314 -7.75 -30.07 8.23
N GLU A 315 -7.18 -31.25 8.48
CA GLU A 315 -7.27 -32.38 7.55
C GLU A 315 -8.72 -32.85 7.37
N GLY A 316 -9.12 -33.13 6.15
CA GLY A 316 -10.46 -33.64 5.80
C GLY A 316 -11.60 -32.61 5.84
N ILE A 317 -11.32 -31.31 6.13
CA ILE A 317 -12.38 -30.30 6.19
C ILE A 317 -12.97 -30.01 4.81
N ASP A 318 -12.15 -29.94 3.77
CA ASP A 318 -12.60 -29.63 2.42
C ASP A 318 -13.48 -30.75 1.88
N GLU A 319 -13.11 -32.03 2.11
CA GLU A 319 -13.88 -33.21 1.73
C GLU A 319 -15.24 -33.29 2.44
N LYS A 320 -15.28 -32.94 3.75
CA LYS A 320 -16.54 -32.94 4.51
C LYS A 320 -17.48 -31.83 4.05
N VAL A 321 -16.96 -30.62 3.77
CA VAL A 321 -17.75 -29.52 3.24
C VAL A 321 -18.23 -29.81 1.81
N GLU A 322 -17.36 -30.36 0.95
CA GLU A 322 -17.71 -30.75 -0.41
C GLU A 322 -18.84 -31.79 -0.42
N ALA A 323 -18.77 -32.82 0.45
CA ALA A 323 -19.81 -33.84 0.58
C ALA A 323 -21.16 -33.28 1.06
N LEU A 324 -21.15 -32.21 1.90
CA LEU A 324 -22.37 -31.67 2.50
C LEU A 324 -23.07 -30.61 1.64
N VAL A 325 -22.31 -29.73 1.01
CA VAL A 325 -22.86 -28.54 0.30
C VAL A 325 -22.16 -28.27 -1.05
N GLY A 326 -21.21 -29.10 -1.48
CA GLY A 326 -20.36 -28.80 -2.64
C GLY A 326 -21.14 -28.62 -3.95
N GLU A 327 -22.07 -29.52 -4.28
CA GLU A 327 -22.90 -29.39 -5.48
C GLU A 327 -23.85 -28.20 -5.40
N ASP A 328 -24.52 -28.02 -4.24
CA ASP A 328 -25.40 -26.86 -4.02
C ASP A 328 -24.64 -25.52 -4.17
N LEU A 329 -23.39 -25.45 -3.69
CA LEU A 329 -22.52 -24.28 -3.85
C LEU A 329 -22.14 -24.03 -5.31
N LYS A 330 -21.85 -25.08 -6.10
CA LYS A 330 -21.55 -24.96 -7.53
C LYS A 330 -22.74 -24.39 -8.30
N GLU A 331 -23.94 -24.84 -8.00
CA GLU A 331 -25.18 -24.31 -8.59
C GLU A 331 -25.44 -22.86 -8.14
N ALA A 332 -25.33 -22.57 -6.84
CA ALA A 332 -25.55 -21.24 -6.29
C ALA A 332 -24.57 -20.21 -6.88
N MET A 333 -23.32 -20.59 -7.13
CA MET A 333 -22.30 -19.72 -7.72
C MET A 333 -22.66 -19.22 -9.13
N LEU A 334 -23.54 -19.91 -9.85
CA LEU A 334 -23.95 -19.55 -11.21
C LEU A 334 -25.24 -18.73 -11.26
N ILE A 335 -25.84 -18.38 -10.13
CA ILE A 335 -27.00 -17.49 -10.07
C ILE A 335 -26.60 -16.10 -10.59
N PRO A 336 -27.26 -15.58 -11.64
CA PRO A 336 -26.83 -14.33 -12.29
C PRO A 336 -26.88 -13.08 -11.40
N ILE A 337 -27.96 -12.96 -10.60
CA ILE A 337 -28.22 -11.77 -9.77
C ILE A 337 -27.39 -11.84 -8.49
N LYS A 338 -26.50 -10.85 -8.26
CA LYS A 338 -25.53 -10.82 -7.14
C LYS A 338 -26.21 -10.99 -5.77
N LYS A 339 -27.31 -10.29 -5.51
CA LYS A 339 -27.98 -10.32 -4.20
C LYS A 339 -28.62 -11.68 -3.91
N VAL A 340 -29.24 -12.29 -4.92
CA VAL A 340 -29.87 -13.63 -4.82
C VAL A 340 -28.79 -14.70 -4.60
N ARG A 341 -27.73 -14.63 -5.41
CA ARG A 341 -26.56 -15.51 -5.28
C ARG A 341 -25.92 -15.40 -3.90
N GLY A 342 -25.66 -14.17 -3.42
CA GLY A 342 -25.05 -13.95 -2.11
C GLY A 342 -25.87 -14.52 -0.96
N LYS A 343 -27.22 -14.44 -1.06
CA LYS A 343 -28.11 -15.06 -0.08
C LYS A 343 -28.03 -16.57 -0.12
N ALA A 344 -28.15 -17.18 -1.31
CA ALA A 344 -28.08 -18.63 -1.48
C ALA A 344 -26.77 -19.21 -0.95
N ILE A 345 -25.64 -18.58 -1.28
CA ILE A 345 -24.32 -18.98 -0.76
C ILE A 345 -24.25 -18.81 0.76
N GLY A 346 -24.75 -17.70 1.30
CA GLY A 346 -24.78 -17.47 2.75
C GLY A 346 -25.58 -18.54 3.51
N ASP A 347 -26.76 -18.92 2.99
CA ASP A 347 -27.60 -19.96 3.59
C ASP A 347 -26.88 -21.34 3.55
N LEU A 348 -26.15 -21.65 2.46
CA LEU A 348 -25.36 -22.90 2.35
C LEU A 348 -24.13 -22.89 3.27
N ARG A 349 -23.42 -21.79 3.40
CA ARG A 349 -22.32 -21.65 4.35
C ARG A 349 -22.81 -21.86 5.79
N GLN A 350 -23.95 -21.24 6.15
CA GLN A 350 -24.53 -21.41 7.49
C GLN A 350 -24.91 -22.89 7.73
N LYS A 351 -25.52 -23.58 6.75
CA LYS A 351 -25.82 -25.02 6.79
C LYS A 351 -24.54 -25.84 7.06
N ALA A 352 -23.44 -25.52 6.38
CA ALA A 352 -22.17 -26.22 6.58
C ALA A 352 -21.58 -25.94 7.97
N VAL A 353 -21.62 -24.70 8.41
CA VAL A 353 -21.15 -24.32 9.77
C VAL A 353 -21.96 -25.04 10.84
N ASP A 354 -23.30 -25.02 10.76
CA ASP A 354 -24.16 -25.65 11.76
C ASP A 354 -23.99 -27.18 11.85
N ALA A 355 -23.62 -27.81 10.71
CA ALA A 355 -23.42 -29.26 10.67
C ALA A 355 -22.02 -29.72 11.09
N LEU A 356 -20.99 -28.86 10.92
CA LEU A 356 -19.59 -29.26 11.07
C LEU A 356 -18.86 -28.52 12.21
N LYS A 357 -19.49 -27.50 12.83
CA LYS A 357 -18.85 -26.77 13.91
C LYS A 357 -18.70 -27.65 15.16
N LYS A 358 -17.64 -27.44 15.88
CA LYS A 358 -17.33 -28.06 17.16
C LYS A 358 -18.33 -27.61 18.23
N ASP A 359 -19.11 -28.56 18.79
CA ASP A 359 -19.88 -28.26 19.99
C ASP A 359 -18.96 -28.17 21.21
N THR A 360 -19.33 -27.30 22.18
CA THR A 360 -18.57 -27.12 23.42
C THR A 360 -18.52 -28.44 24.20
N GLY A 361 -17.43 -29.20 24.00
CA GLY A 361 -17.22 -30.46 24.73
C GLY A 361 -16.91 -31.67 23.82
N GLU A 362 -17.09 -31.59 22.52
CA GLU A 362 -16.75 -32.67 21.58
C GLU A 362 -15.42 -32.43 20.88
N SER A 363 -14.67 -33.53 20.67
CA SER A 363 -13.34 -33.47 20.02
C SER A 363 -13.40 -33.42 18.49
N ASP A 364 -14.55 -33.61 17.86
CA ASP A 364 -14.67 -34.03 16.46
C ASP A 364 -15.21 -32.96 15.48
N GLY A 365 -15.32 -31.69 15.90
CA GLY A 365 -15.80 -30.58 15.07
C GLY A 365 -14.68 -29.62 14.60
N PHE A 366 -15.05 -28.69 13.71
CA PHE A 366 -14.17 -27.66 13.19
C PHE A 366 -14.55 -26.28 13.74
N ASP A 367 -13.61 -25.32 13.70
CA ASP A 367 -13.94 -23.92 13.95
C ASP A 367 -14.83 -23.37 12.83
N SER A 368 -15.82 -22.54 13.17
CA SER A 368 -16.75 -21.93 12.20
C SER A 368 -16.01 -21.19 11.08
N ALA A 369 -14.97 -20.43 11.43
CA ALA A 369 -14.16 -19.70 10.45
C ALA A 369 -13.42 -20.64 9.48
N GLN A 370 -12.97 -21.80 9.94
CA GLN A 370 -12.32 -22.81 9.09
C GLN A 370 -13.31 -23.45 8.12
N VAL A 371 -14.54 -23.70 8.54
CA VAL A 371 -15.63 -24.21 7.66
C VAL A 371 -15.98 -23.16 6.60
N GLU A 372 -16.12 -21.88 6.96
CA GLU A 372 -16.37 -20.80 6.01
C GLU A 372 -15.24 -20.65 4.99
N GLN A 373 -14.00 -20.78 5.42
CA GLN A 373 -12.83 -20.75 4.53
C GLN A 373 -12.82 -21.94 3.56
N ALA A 374 -13.22 -23.13 4.01
CA ALA A 374 -13.37 -24.31 3.16
C ALA A 374 -14.45 -24.09 2.09
N CYS A 375 -15.64 -23.58 2.47
CA CYS A 375 -16.67 -23.17 1.52
C CYS A 375 -16.12 -22.18 0.48
N GLY A 376 -15.37 -21.16 0.90
CA GLY A 376 -14.75 -20.17 0.00
C GLY A 376 -13.73 -20.78 -0.98
N ARG A 377 -12.99 -21.83 -0.59
CA ARG A 377 -12.10 -22.57 -1.50
C ARG A 377 -12.88 -23.32 -2.57
N ILE A 378 -13.96 -24.02 -2.17
CA ILE A 378 -14.84 -24.76 -3.08
C ILE A 378 -15.52 -23.81 -4.07
N GLU A 379 -16.08 -22.69 -3.60
CA GLU A 379 -16.67 -21.65 -4.44
C GLU A 379 -15.68 -21.12 -5.48
N SER A 380 -14.45 -20.82 -5.05
CA SER A 380 -13.41 -20.31 -5.95
C SER A 380 -13.01 -21.33 -7.00
N ALA A 381 -12.90 -22.60 -6.63
CA ALA A 381 -12.59 -23.69 -7.54
C ALA A 381 -13.75 -23.92 -8.55
N ALA A 382 -14.99 -23.95 -8.07
CA ALA A 382 -16.19 -24.13 -8.88
C ALA A 382 -16.35 -23.02 -9.92
N LEU A 383 -16.15 -21.74 -9.52
CA LEU A 383 -16.24 -20.61 -10.44
C LEU A 383 -15.18 -20.68 -11.54
N ARG A 384 -13.93 -20.98 -11.19
CA ARG A 384 -12.83 -21.08 -12.17
C ARG A 384 -13.07 -22.22 -13.15
N GLU A 385 -13.53 -23.35 -12.65
CA GLU A 385 -13.86 -24.52 -13.48
C GLU A 385 -15.02 -24.23 -14.43
N ALA A 386 -16.09 -23.58 -13.95
CA ALA A 386 -17.23 -23.20 -14.78
C ALA A 386 -16.81 -22.24 -15.91
N ILE A 387 -15.93 -21.26 -15.62
CA ILE A 387 -15.41 -20.34 -16.63
C ILE A 387 -14.56 -21.09 -17.66
N ARG A 388 -13.67 -21.97 -17.20
CA ARG A 388 -12.75 -22.74 -18.04
C ARG A 388 -13.50 -23.70 -18.98
N THR A 389 -14.51 -24.38 -18.44
CA THR A 389 -15.24 -25.44 -19.15
C THR A 389 -16.35 -24.89 -20.06
N ASN A 390 -17.13 -23.92 -19.54
CA ASN A 390 -18.31 -23.43 -20.22
C ASN A 390 -18.05 -22.13 -20.99
N GLY A 391 -16.90 -21.47 -20.82
CA GLY A 391 -16.59 -20.17 -21.41
C GLY A 391 -17.58 -19.06 -21.01
N ARG A 392 -18.20 -19.20 -19.82
CA ARG A 392 -19.19 -18.26 -19.32
C ARG A 392 -18.78 -17.69 -17.96
N ARG A 393 -19.08 -16.41 -17.78
CA ARG A 393 -18.89 -15.73 -16.50
C ARG A 393 -20.00 -16.12 -15.51
N GLN A 394 -19.83 -15.78 -14.24
CA GLN A 394 -20.77 -16.05 -13.15
C GLN A 394 -22.21 -15.58 -13.42
N ASP A 395 -22.39 -14.49 -14.14
CA ASP A 395 -23.68 -13.92 -14.51
C ASP A 395 -24.21 -14.44 -15.87
N GLY A 396 -23.65 -15.53 -16.40
CA GLY A 396 -24.07 -16.19 -17.64
C GLY A 396 -23.53 -15.55 -18.93
N ARG A 397 -22.85 -14.39 -18.86
CA ARG A 397 -22.27 -13.72 -20.04
C ARG A 397 -21.13 -14.56 -20.63
N LYS A 398 -20.94 -14.45 -21.95
CA LYS A 398 -19.71 -14.90 -22.61
C LYS A 398 -18.53 -14.04 -22.17
N LEU A 399 -17.30 -14.52 -22.34
CA LEU A 399 -16.08 -13.84 -21.90
C LEU A 399 -15.92 -12.45 -22.53
N THR A 400 -16.38 -12.25 -23.76
CA THR A 400 -16.30 -10.98 -24.52
C THR A 400 -17.50 -10.05 -24.32
N HIS A 401 -18.57 -10.50 -23.63
CA HIS A 401 -19.77 -9.68 -23.47
C HIS A 401 -19.58 -8.61 -22.38
N ILE A 402 -19.94 -7.38 -22.70
CA ILE A 402 -20.05 -6.27 -21.76
C ILE A 402 -21.46 -6.27 -21.18
N ARG A 403 -21.62 -5.90 -19.90
CA ARG A 403 -22.95 -5.68 -19.29
C ARG A 403 -23.66 -4.52 -19.99
N PRO A 404 -25.01 -4.52 -20.04
CA PRO A 404 -25.77 -3.38 -20.58
C PRO A 404 -25.33 -2.06 -19.92
N ILE A 405 -25.14 -1.04 -20.75
CA ILE A 405 -24.76 0.30 -20.31
C ILE A 405 -25.96 1.22 -20.56
N VAL A 406 -26.33 1.98 -19.53
CA VAL A 406 -27.28 3.08 -19.59
C VAL A 406 -26.59 4.32 -19.05
N ALA A 407 -26.66 5.43 -19.78
CA ALA A 407 -26.04 6.70 -19.39
C ALA A 407 -27.06 7.82 -19.59
N GLU A 408 -27.23 8.62 -18.55
CA GLU A 408 -28.15 9.78 -18.54
C GLU A 408 -27.34 11.00 -18.10
N CYS A 409 -27.46 12.11 -18.86
CA CYS A 409 -26.83 13.40 -18.52
C CYS A 409 -27.89 14.40 -18.06
N GLY A 410 -27.47 15.45 -17.35
CA GLY A 410 -28.36 16.50 -16.88
C GLY A 410 -29.40 16.05 -15.85
N VAL A 411 -29.09 14.98 -15.11
CA VAL A 411 -30.02 14.34 -14.16
C VAL A 411 -30.26 15.15 -12.89
N LEU A 412 -29.34 16.06 -12.55
CA LEU A 412 -29.43 16.91 -11.36
C LEU A 412 -29.56 18.39 -11.77
N PRO A 413 -30.68 19.04 -11.46
CA PRO A 413 -31.07 20.34 -12.08
C PRO A 413 -30.27 21.57 -11.58
N ARG A 414 -29.45 21.43 -10.51
CA ARG A 414 -28.74 22.57 -9.90
C ARG A 414 -27.22 22.46 -10.02
N THR A 415 -26.69 21.36 -10.55
CA THR A 415 -25.26 21.14 -10.77
C THR A 415 -24.82 21.77 -12.11
N HIS A 416 -23.52 22.02 -12.27
CA HIS A 416 -22.98 22.53 -13.53
C HIS A 416 -23.00 21.47 -14.63
N GLY A 417 -22.75 20.21 -14.24
CA GLY A 417 -22.93 19.03 -15.07
C GLY A 417 -23.13 17.79 -14.19
N SER A 418 -23.94 16.85 -14.69
CA SER A 418 -24.24 15.62 -13.94
C SER A 418 -24.51 14.46 -14.88
N ALA A 419 -24.11 13.26 -14.44
CA ALA A 419 -24.40 12.02 -15.15
C ALA A 419 -24.75 10.90 -14.18
N LEU A 420 -25.73 10.08 -14.57
CA LEU A 420 -26.00 8.78 -13.97
C LEU A 420 -25.48 7.71 -14.94
N PHE A 421 -24.44 7.02 -14.54
CA PHE A 421 -23.85 5.93 -15.33
C PHE A 421 -24.17 4.59 -14.70
N THR A 422 -24.77 3.70 -15.48
CA THR A 422 -25.13 2.34 -15.06
C THR A 422 -24.52 1.32 -15.99
N ARG A 423 -23.83 0.31 -15.45
CA ARG A 423 -23.31 -0.86 -16.17
C ARG A 423 -23.77 -2.13 -15.47
N GLY A 424 -24.91 -2.66 -15.89
CA GLY A 424 -25.60 -3.75 -15.19
C GLY A 424 -25.95 -3.36 -13.76
N GLU A 425 -25.42 -4.06 -12.77
CA GLU A 425 -25.62 -3.79 -11.33
C GLU A 425 -24.48 -2.93 -10.74
N THR A 426 -23.85 -2.07 -11.54
CA THR A 426 -22.87 -1.08 -11.06
C THR A 426 -23.32 0.29 -11.53
N GLN A 427 -23.56 1.21 -10.60
CA GLN A 427 -24.11 2.52 -10.90
C GLN A 427 -23.42 3.61 -10.07
N CYS A 428 -23.23 4.78 -10.66
CA CYS A 428 -22.74 5.97 -9.94
C CYS A 428 -23.40 7.25 -10.45
N TYR A 429 -23.62 8.20 -9.53
CA TYR A 429 -23.81 9.60 -9.86
C TYR A 429 -22.45 10.28 -9.94
N SER A 430 -22.18 10.97 -11.04
CA SER A 430 -21.01 11.83 -11.18
C SER A 430 -21.47 13.27 -11.39
N VAL A 431 -20.91 14.20 -10.64
CA VAL A 431 -21.25 15.61 -10.64
C VAL A 431 -20.01 16.44 -10.90
N THR A 432 -20.07 17.33 -11.88
CA THR A 432 -19.01 18.29 -12.18
C THR A 432 -19.36 19.65 -11.61
N THR A 433 -18.40 20.27 -10.92
CA THR A 433 -18.50 21.66 -10.44
C THR A 433 -17.32 22.46 -11.04
N LEU A 434 -17.63 23.64 -11.58
CA LEU A 434 -16.65 24.58 -12.11
C LEU A 434 -16.47 25.72 -11.12
N GLY A 435 -15.21 26.02 -10.79
CA GLY A 435 -14.82 27.07 -9.85
C GLY A 435 -13.81 28.04 -10.43
N GLY A 436 -13.41 29.02 -9.67
CA GLY A 436 -12.32 29.95 -9.98
C GLY A 436 -10.96 29.49 -9.42
N LYS A 437 -9.93 30.27 -9.64
CA LYS A 437 -8.57 29.99 -9.14
C LYS A 437 -8.50 29.85 -7.62
N SER A 438 -9.35 30.54 -6.86
CA SER A 438 -9.43 30.41 -5.40
C SER A 438 -9.92 29.05 -4.90
N ASP A 439 -10.54 28.26 -5.80
CA ASP A 439 -11.10 26.95 -5.50
C ASP A 439 -10.14 25.79 -5.84
N GLU A 440 -8.92 26.11 -6.31
CA GLU A 440 -7.85 25.14 -6.52
C GLU A 440 -7.48 24.45 -5.20
N GLN A 441 -7.25 23.15 -5.27
CA GLN A 441 -6.83 22.37 -4.10
C GLN A 441 -5.37 22.65 -3.80
N ARG A 442 -5.09 23.22 -2.64
CA ARG A 442 -3.71 23.45 -2.17
C ARG A 442 -3.03 22.11 -1.90
N VAL A 443 -1.86 21.95 -2.48
CA VAL A 443 -1.00 20.78 -2.25
C VAL A 443 -0.04 21.13 -1.12
N ASP A 444 -0.31 20.64 0.10
CA ASP A 444 0.61 20.77 1.26
C ASP A 444 1.42 19.47 1.36
N ASP A 445 2.34 19.26 0.42
CA ASP A 445 3.22 18.11 0.41
C ASP A 445 4.51 18.38 1.23
N ALA A 446 4.99 17.36 1.94
CA ALA A 446 6.18 17.48 2.76
C ALA A 446 7.46 17.57 1.90
N LEU A 447 7.51 16.80 0.84
CA LEU A 447 8.70 16.65 0.00
C LEU A 447 8.67 17.55 -1.23
N GLU A 448 7.50 17.82 -1.80
CA GLU A 448 7.36 18.52 -3.07
C GLU A 448 6.78 19.93 -2.87
N ASP A 449 7.27 20.90 -3.63
CA ASP A 449 6.62 22.18 -3.84
C ASP A 449 5.80 22.04 -5.12
N GLY A 450 4.57 21.53 -4.99
CA GLY A 450 3.67 21.35 -6.10
C GLY A 450 2.77 22.56 -6.33
N ASP A 451 2.37 22.78 -7.58
CA ASP A 451 1.32 23.71 -7.91
C ASP A 451 -0.02 23.25 -7.34
N ASP A 452 -0.90 24.18 -7.00
CA ASP A 452 -2.25 23.89 -6.57
C ASP A 452 -2.99 23.10 -7.68
N LYS A 453 -3.78 22.08 -7.30
CA LYS A 453 -4.50 21.24 -8.25
C LYS A 453 -5.72 21.99 -8.80
N ARG A 454 -5.74 22.19 -10.12
CA ARG A 454 -6.88 22.75 -10.87
C ARG A 454 -7.95 21.70 -11.20
N PHE A 455 -7.57 20.44 -11.31
CA PHE A 455 -8.48 19.31 -11.52
C PHE A 455 -8.41 18.34 -10.35
N MET A 456 -9.57 17.95 -9.81
CA MET A 456 -9.67 17.02 -8.69
C MET A 456 -10.90 16.13 -8.83
N LEU A 457 -10.78 14.86 -8.38
CA LEU A 457 -11.88 13.90 -8.40
C LEU A 457 -12.01 13.20 -7.04
N HIS A 458 -13.19 13.35 -6.43
CA HIS A 458 -13.53 12.67 -5.19
C HIS A 458 -14.49 11.51 -5.44
N TYR A 459 -14.13 10.34 -4.93
CA TYR A 459 -14.89 9.11 -5.06
C TYR A 459 -15.48 8.71 -3.70
N PHE A 460 -16.78 8.42 -3.69
CA PHE A 460 -17.53 8.00 -2.51
C PHE A 460 -18.13 6.61 -2.69
N PHE A 461 -17.88 5.74 -1.73
CA PHE A 461 -18.40 4.37 -1.73
C PHE A 461 -19.14 4.08 -0.43
N PRO A 462 -20.38 4.57 -0.28
CA PRO A 462 -21.15 4.37 0.93
C PRO A 462 -21.53 2.88 1.10
N PRO A 463 -21.73 2.39 2.33
CA PRO A 463 -22.14 1.01 2.59
C PRO A 463 -23.43 0.59 1.87
N SER A 464 -24.33 1.53 1.63
CA SER A 464 -25.57 1.31 0.85
C SER A 464 -25.33 0.81 -0.57
N SER A 465 -24.15 1.09 -1.17
CA SER A 465 -23.80 0.62 -2.52
C SER A 465 -23.67 -0.91 -2.63
N VAL A 466 -23.52 -1.59 -1.51
CA VAL A 466 -23.50 -3.05 -1.39
C VAL A 466 -24.66 -3.59 -0.56
N GLY A 467 -25.56 -2.71 -0.09
CA GLY A 467 -26.74 -3.07 0.68
C GLY A 467 -26.46 -3.35 2.16
N GLU A 468 -25.38 -2.77 2.71
CA GLU A 468 -24.94 -2.95 4.08
C GLU A 468 -25.12 -1.70 4.93
N CYS A 469 -25.16 -1.87 6.25
CA CYS A 469 -24.97 -0.80 7.23
C CYS A 469 -23.51 -0.73 7.60
N GLY A 470 -22.94 0.49 7.67
CA GLY A 470 -21.53 0.64 8.03
C GLY A 470 -21.21 2.05 8.49
N ARG A 471 -19.96 2.24 8.92
CA ARG A 471 -19.47 3.53 9.39
C ARG A 471 -19.40 4.52 8.22
N VAL A 472 -19.94 5.71 8.43
CA VAL A 472 -19.80 6.86 7.54
C VAL A 472 -18.88 7.88 8.20
N GLY A 473 -17.91 8.40 7.49
CA GLY A 473 -16.90 9.33 8.03
C GLY A 473 -16.05 9.93 6.93
N GLY A 474 -14.81 10.31 7.25
CA GLY A 474 -13.83 10.78 6.26
C GLY A 474 -13.46 9.69 5.25
N ALA A 475 -12.89 10.11 4.12
CA ALA A 475 -12.49 9.20 3.05
C ALA A 475 -11.55 8.09 3.56
N ASN A 476 -11.88 6.86 3.28
CA ASN A 476 -11.04 5.72 3.62
C ASN A 476 -9.97 5.47 2.54
N ARG A 477 -8.97 4.61 2.84
CA ARG A 477 -7.87 4.28 1.90
C ARG A 477 -8.36 3.80 0.52
N ARG A 478 -9.49 3.08 0.46
CA ARG A 478 -10.07 2.61 -0.80
C ARG A 478 -10.63 3.77 -1.60
N GLU A 479 -11.36 4.67 -0.96
CA GLU A 479 -11.95 5.85 -1.62
C GLU A 479 -10.88 6.77 -2.19
N ILE A 480 -9.82 7.04 -1.43
CA ILE A 480 -8.66 7.81 -1.89
C ILE A 480 -8.01 7.14 -3.11
N GLY A 481 -7.74 5.83 -3.04
CA GLY A 481 -7.09 5.11 -4.14
C GLY A 481 -7.95 5.00 -5.40
N HIS A 482 -9.26 4.83 -5.28
CA HIS A 482 -10.18 4.78 -6.43
C HIS A 482 -10.43 6.16 -7.02
N GLY A 483 -10.48 7.20 -6.19
CA GLY A 483 -10.56 8.59 -6.63
C GLY A 483 -9.35 8.98 -7.45
N ASN A 484 -8.15 8.74 -6.93
CA ASN A 484 -6.89 9.01 -7.63
C ASN A 484 -6.79 8.25 -8.98
N LEU A 485 -7.21 6.97 -9.02
CA LEU A 485 -7.24 6.20 -10.28
C LEU A 485 -8.16 6.86 -11.32
N ALA A 486 -9.33 7.31 -10.92
CA ALA A 486 -10.27 7.97 -11.83
C ALA A 486 -9.79 9.38 -12.23
N GLU A 487 -9.20 10.14 -11.30
CA GLU A 487 -8.58 11.45 -11.56
C GLU A 487 -7.48 11.33 -12.62
N ARG A 488 -6.53 10.40 -12.44
CA ARG A 488 -5.44 10.16 -13.40
C ARG A 488 -5.92 9.67 -14.76
N ALA A 489 -7.00 8.89 -14.81
CA ALA A 489 -7.58 8.42 -16.06
C ALA A 489 -8.23 9.57 -16.87
N LEU A 490 -8.78 10.58 -16.21
CA LEU A 490 -9.42 11.72 -16.85
C LEU A 490 -8.46 12.90 -17.10
N LEU A 491 -7.36 13.01 -16.36
CA LEU A 491 -6.40 14.11 -16.46
C LEU A 491 -5.93 14.40 -17.90
N PRO A 492 -5.59 13.39 -18.73
CA PRO A 492 -5.11 13.64 -20.10
C PRO A 492 -6.15 14.28 -21.04
N ILE A 493 -7.45 14.15 -20.73
CA ILE A 493 -8.53 14.72 -21.55
C ILE A 493 -8.96 16.12 -21.08
N ILE A 494 -8.49 16.57 -19.90
CA ILE A 494 -8.82 17.90 -19.38
C ILE A 494 -8.13 18.98 -20.24
N PRO A 495 -8.85 20.04 -20.65
CA PRO A 495 -8.27 21.13 -21.43
C PRO A 495 -7.22 21.91 -20.62
N LYS A 496 -6.26 22.52 -21.30
CA LYS A 496 -5.29 23.41 -20.68
C LYS A 496 -5.94 24.64 -20.06
N SER A 497 -5.25 25.29 -19.11
CA SER A 497 -5.77 26.48 -18.43
C SER A 497 -6.02 27.65 -19.38
N GLU A 498 -5.23 27.76 -20.45
CA GLU A 498 -5.37 28.81 -21.46
C GLU A 498 -6.67 28.64 -22.28
N ASP A 499 -7.08 27.39 -22.51
CA ASP A 499 -8.27 27.07 -23.31
C ASP A 499 -9.55 27.05 -22.46
N PHE A 500 -9.41 26.72 -21.17
CA PHE A 500 -10.56 26.60 -20.25
C PHE A 500 -10.13 26.97 -18.80
N PRO A 501 -10.21 28.26 -18.40
CA PRO A 501 -9.59 28.77 -17.18
C PRO A 501 -10.44 28.53 -15.91
N PHE A 502 -11.05 27.36 -15.78
CA PHE A 502 -11.82 26.98 -14.62
C PHE A 502 -11.13 25.90 -13.81
N THR A 503 -11.25 25.97 -12.50
CA THR A 503 -11.00 24.86 -11.60
C THR A 503 -12.13 23.85 -11.74
N ILE A 504 -11.81 22.58 -11.91
CA ILE A 504 -12.76 21.52 -12.19
C ILE A 504 -12.75 20.51 -11.05
N LYS A 505 -13.91 20.28 -10.43
CA LYS A 505 -14.09 19.25 -9.41
C LYS A 505 -15.14 18.25 -9.88
N ILE A 506 -14.81 16.95 -9.80
CA ILE A 506 -15.76 15.86 -9.98
C ILE A 506 -16.01 15.18 -8.63
N GLU A 507 -17.27 14.95 -8.30
CA GLU A 507 -17.71 14.13 -7.18
C GLU A 507 -18.48 12.93 -7.73
N SER A 508 -18.00 11.72 -7.46
CA SER A 508 -18.65 10.48 -7.91
C SER A 508 -19.11 9.65 -6.74
N THR A 509 -20.43 9.46 -6.60
CA THR A 509 -21.03 8.64 -5.57
C THR A 509 -21.54 7.33 -6.17
N VAL A 510 -20.98 6.21 -5.72
CA VAL A 510 -21.41 4.88 -6.13
C VAL A 510 -22.71 4.53 -5.41
N THR A 511 -23.74 4.22 -6.19
CA THR A 511 -25.09 3.85 -5.68
C THR A 511 -25.30 2.35 -5.65
N GLU A 512 -24.67 1.61 -6.60
CA GLU A 512 -24.70 0.16 -6.68
C GLU A 512 -23.34 -0.37 -7.13
N SER A 513 -22.91 -1.54 -6.62
CA SER A 513 -21.62 -2.12 -6.95
C SER A 513 -21.66 -3.62 -7.18
N ASN A 514 -21.38 -4.00 -8.43
CA ASN A 514 -21.09 -5.38 -8.84
C ASN A 514 -19.98 -5.38 -9.91
N GLY A 515 -18.74 -5.20 -9.47
CA GLY A 515 -17.56 -5.05 -10.31
C GLY A 515 -16.95 -3.67 -10.20
N SER A 516 -16.06 -3.29 -11.14
CA SER A 516 -15.26 -2.07 -11.06
C SER A 516 -16.11 -0.79 -10.99
N SER A 517 -16.31 -0.28 -9.79
CA SER A 517 -17.00 0.99 -9.53
C SER A 517 -16.12 2.20 -9.88
N SER A 518 -14.80 2.10 -9.77
CA SER A 518 -13.87 3.16 -10.22
C SER A 518 -13.95 3.40 -11.72
N MET A 519 -14.12 2.34 -12.53
CA MET A 519 -14.31 2.50 -13.98
C MET A 519 -15.69 3.08 -14.33
N ALA A 520 -16.72 2.79 -13.54
CA ALA A 520 -18.00 3.49 -13.66
C ALA A 520 -17.84 4.99 -13.38
N THR A 521 -17.03 5.34 -12.37
CA THR A 521 -16.69 6.75 -12.06
C THR A 521 -15.95 7.43 -13.20
N VAL A 522 -15.00 6.77 -13.88
CA VAL A 522 -14.33 7.34 -15.06
C VAL A 522 -15.34 7.64 -16.16
N CYS A 523 -16.21 6.69 -16.48
CA CYS A 523 -17.25 6.87 -17.50
C CYS A 523 -18.25 7.97 -17.12
N GLY A 524 -18.78 7.94 -15.90
CA GLY A 524 -19.71 8.94 -15.39
C GLY A 524 -19.07 10.33 -15.29
N GLY A 525 -17.81 10.41 -14.85
CA GLY A 525 -17.06 11.66 -14.79
C GLY A 525 -16.83 12.28 -16.17
N CYS A 526 -16.48 11.47 -17.18
CA CYS A 526 -16.35 11.92 -18.56
C CYS A 526 -17.67 12.53 -19.08
N LEU A 527 -18.80 11.86 -18.83
CA LEU A 527 -20.12 12.36 -19.23
C LEU A 527 -20.52 13.64 -18.48
N ALA A 528 -20.23 13.72 -17.17
CA ALA A 528 -20.52 14.90 -16.36
C ALA A 528 -19.67 16.12 -16.76
N LEU A 529 -18.41 15.89 -17.21
CA LEU A 529 -17.58 16.95 -17.80
C LEU A 529 -18.20 17.51 -19.09
N GLN A 530 -18.66 16.63 -19.99
CA GLN A 530 -19.32 17.04 -21.23
C GLN A 530 -20.63 17.79 -20.95
N ASP A 531 -21.45 17.32 -20.00
CA ASP A 531 -22.70 17.97 -19.58
C ASP A 531 -22.44 19.36 -18.99
N ALA A 532 -21.29 19.56 -18.31
CA ALA A 532 -20.83 20.86 -17.81
C ALA A 532 -20.25 21.78 -18.89
N GLY A 533 -20.16 21.32 -20.15
CA GLY A 533 -19.60 22.10 -21.26
C GLY A 533 -18.06 22.17 -21.26
N VAL A 534 -17.35 21.28 -20.54
CA VAL A 534 -15.89 21.19 -20.57
C VAL A 534 -15.44 20.64 -21.93
N PRO A 535 -14.60 21.34 -22.70
CA PRO A 535 -14.14 20.90 -24.02
C PRO A 535 -13.04 19.83 -23.87
N ILE A 536 -13.43 18.60 -23.49
CA ILE A 536 -12.50 17.50 -23.32
C ILE A 536 -11.93 17.03 -24.65
N LYS A 537 -10.67 16.59 -24.62
CA LYS A 537 -10.02 15.94 -25.77
C LYS A 537 -10.63 14.55 -26.00
N ARG A 538 -10.68 14.13 -27.25
CA ARG A 538 -11.16 12.79 -27.64
C ARG A 538 -10.12 11.74 -27.36
#